data_f628699e2df26647a36cba30cb09dae1
#
_entry.id   f628699e2df26647a36cba30cb09dae1
#
_cell.length_a   1.000
_cell.length_b   1.000
_cell.length_c   1.000
_cell.angle_alpha   90.00
_cell.angle_beta   90.00
_cell.angle_gamma   90.00
#
_symmetry.space_group_name_H-M   'P 1'
#
loop_
_entity.id
_entity.type
_entity.pdbx_description
1 polymer ?
#
loop_
_entity_poly.entity_id
_entity_poly.type
_entity_poly.pdbx_seq_one_letter_code
_entity_poly.pdbx_strand_id
1 'polypeptide(L)'
;MRRYIIKKADGSKQTDMPAAHDTKRKAIETLMQYIECHNACLCDANLISPCDYKIETVDLKVIEIIPDFEAARKRLSNTNNAFTINNICTFANEINVKHLNALIALNRLFTIAEAWNKEDGFVPDFSDISQNKWFPLFKYNKDDARFVCADTGNMLTSCSGFGPRICFISHLRAKQFGEKFEELYNEVFLISNDNKENN
;
A
#
# COMPACT_ATOMS: atom_id res chain seq x y z
N MET A 1 1.03 7.95 -13.15
CA MET A 1 0.07 8.79 -12.37
C MET A 1 0.77 10.10 -12.03
N ARG A 2 0.16 11.24 -12.38
CA ARG A 2 0.74 12.55 -12.10
C ARG A 2 0.53 12.94 -10.65
N ARG A 3 1.61 13.36 -9.99
CA ARG A 3 1.61 13.89 -8.63
C ARG A 3 2.41 15.16 -8.57
N TYR A 4 2.19 15.93 -7.52
CA TYR A 4 2.88 17.19 -7.26
C TYR A 4 3.71 17.03 -6.00
N ILE A 5 5.02 17.20 -6.12
CA ILE A 5 5.96 17.16 -4.99
C ILE A 5 6.50 18.56 -4.71
N ILE A 6 6.73 18.83 -3.44
CA ILE A 6 7.34 20.06 -2.97
C ILE A 6 8.83 19.76 -2.72
N LYS A 7 9.69 20.55 -3.32
CA LYS A 7 11.16 20.50 -3.11
C LYS A 7 11.65 21.85 -2.68
N LYS A 8 12.77 21.90 -1.98
CA LYS A 8 13.51 23.16 -1.78
C LYS A 8 14.04 23.67 -3.12
N ALA A 9 14.27 24.97 -3.22
CA ALA A 9 14.76 25.61 -4.44
C ALA A 9 16.12 25.05 -4.91
N ASP A 10 16.95 24.54 -3.97
CA ASP A 10 18.20 23.84 -4.21
C ASP A 10 18.03 22.42 -4.76
N GLY A 11 16.78 21.92 -4.87
CA GLY A 11 16.45 20.59 -5.38
C GLY A 11 16.41 19.49 -4.30
N SER A 12 16.78 19.79 -3.06
CA SER A 12 16.69 18.83 -1.97
C SER A 12 15.24 18.49 -1.62
N LYS A 13 15.01 17.25 -1.14
CA LYS A 13 13.67 16.82 -0.69
C LYS A 13 13.32 17.49 0.63
N GLN A 14 12.07 17.94 0.73
CA GLN A 14 11.51 18.36 2.00
C GLN A 14 10.91 17.14 2.71
N THR A 15 11.39 16.86 3.92
CA THR A 15 11.01 15.66 4.70
C THR A 15 9.82 15.87 5.62
N ASP A 16 9.54 17.13 6.00
CA ASP A 16 8.53 17.49 7.00
C ASP A 16 7.12 17.69 6.41
N MET A 17 6.99 17.46 5.10
CA MET A 17 5.73 17.52 4.38
C MET A 17 5.39 16.19 3.72
N PRO A 18 4.11 15.94 3.38
CA PRO A 18 3.72 14.76 2.61
C PRO A 18 4.55 14.59 1.34
N ALA A 19 4.96 13.37 1.04
CA ALA A 19 5.87 13.06 -0.07
C ALA A 19 5.31 13.45 -1.45
N ALA A 20 3.98 13.48 -1.61
CA ALA A 20 3.32 13.87 -2.85
C ALA A 20 1.86 14.28 -2.64
N HIS A 21 1.34 15.10 -3.55
CA HIS A 21 -0.03 15.62 -3.54
C HIS A 21 -0.76 15.28 -4.83
N ASP A 22 -2.08 15.04 -4.75
CA ASP A 22 -2.92 14.68 -5.89
C ASP A 22 -3.14 15.83 -6.87
N THR A 23 -3.13 17.05 -6.37
CA THR A 23 -3.34 18.26 -7.15
C THR A 23 -2.32 19.34 -6.81
N LYS A 24 -2.01 20.19 -7.79
CA LYS A 24 -1.15 21.36 -7.59
C LYS A 24 -1.69 22.29 -6.51
N ARG A 25 -3.02 22.45 -6.45
CA ARG A 25 -3.68 23.26 -5.43
C ARG A 25 -3.40 22.74 -4.02
N LYS A 26 -3.58 21.43 -3.78
CA LYS A 26 -3.25 20.80 -2.49
C LYS A 26 -1.77 20.97 -2.12
N ALA A 27 -0.86 20.85 -3.09
CA ALA A 27 0.56 21.07 -2.84
C ALA A 27 0.83 22.52 -2.40
N ILE A 28 0.18 23.50 -3.03
CA ILE A 28 0.28 24.93 -2.66
C ILE A 28 -0.29 25.15 -1.26
N GLU A 29 -1.50 24.67 -0.96
CA GLU A 29 -2.13 24.80 0.34
C GLU A 29 -1.25 24.22 1.47
N THR A 30 -0.69 23.02 1.26
CA THR A 30 0.23 22.40 2.22
C THR A 30 1.51 23.21 2.41
N LEU A 31 2.09 23.73 1.33
CA LEU A 31 3.29 24.57 1.40
C LEU A 31 3.02 25.85 2.20
N MET A 32 1.92 26.53 1.91
CA MET A 32 1.57 27.78 2.62
C MET A 32 1.34 27.53 4.11
N GLN A 33 0.61 26.47 4.45
CA GLN A 33 0.37 26.09 5.84
C GLN A 33 1.68 25.74 6.57
N TYR A 34 2.61 25.03 5.89
CA TYR A 34 3.93 24.74 6.44
C TYR A 34 4.72 26.02 6.72
N ILE A 35 4.75 26.96 5.77
CA ILE A 35 5.45 28.24 5.92
C ILE A 35 4.86 29.06 7.08
N GLU A 36 3.53 29.15 7.17
CA GLU A 36 2.85 29.84 8.26
C GLU A 36 3.21 29.24 9.63
N CYS A 37 3.10 27.92 9.77
CA CYS A 37 3.46 27.23 11.02
C CYS A 37 4.95 27.41 11.37
N HIS A 38 5.85 27.30 10.37
CA HIS A 38 7.27 27.43 10.60
C HIS A 38 7.63 28.85 11.05
N ASN A 39 7.14 29.85 10.35
CA ASN A 39 7.45 31.26 10.63
C ASN A 39 6.79 31.73 11.94
N ALA A 40 5.67 31.15 12.36
CA ALA A 40 5.04 31.46 13.66
C ALA A 40 5.87 31.02 14.87
N CYS A 41 6.77 30.05 14.68
CA CYS A 41 7.59 29.48 15.77
C CYS A 41 9.01 30.07 15.85
N LEU A 42 9.42 30.96 14.92
CA LEU A 42 10.81 31.42 14.78
C LEU A 42 10.91 32.94 14.92
N CYS A 43 12.06 33.39 15.48
CA CYS A 43 12.49 34.79 15.42
C CYS A 43 13.02 35.12 14.02
N ASP A 44 12.99 36.38 13.64
CA ASP A 44 13.19 36.95 12.27
C ASP A 44 14.37 36.44 11.43
N ALA A 45 15.35 35.77 12.03
CA ALA A 45 16.58 35.37 11.33
C ALA A 45 16.46 34.11 10.43
N ASN A 46 15.39 33.32 10.56
CA ASN A 46 15.23 32.02 9.88
C ASN A 46 13.87 31.85 9.17
N LEU A 47 13.24 32.94 8.78
CA LEU A 47 11.98 32.92 8.08
C LEU A 47 12.16 32.26 6.70
N ILE A 48 11.23 31.39 6.35
CA ILE A 48 11.15 30.75 5.03
C ILE A 48 10.09 31.41 4.17
N SER A 49 10.30 31.41 2.88
CA SER A 49 9.43 32.04 1.87
C SER A 49 8.93 30.99 0.86
N PRO A 50 7.78 31.21 0.23
CA PRO A 50 7.36 30.37 -0.90
C PRO A 50 8.40 30.28 -2.03
N CYS A 51 9.25 31.29 -2.20
CA CYS A 51 10.31 31.30 -3.19
C CYS A 51 11.44 30.30 -2.91
N ASP A 52 11.54 29.82 -1.65
CA ASP A 52 12.53 28.80 -1.24
C ASP A 52 12.12 27.39 -1.68
N TYR A 53 10.95 27.26 -2.29
CA TYR A 53 10.39 25.98 -2.70
C TYR A 53 9.93 25.96 -4.16
N LYS A 54 9.92 24.77 -4.74
CA LYS A 54 9.38 24.47 -6.08
C LYS A 54 8.37 23.36 -5.99
N ILE A 55 7.28 23.49 -6.73
CA ILE A 55 6.29 22.43 -6.91
C ILE A 55 6.52 21.80 -8.28
N GLU A 56 7.00 20.57 -8.28
CA GLU A 56 7.29 19.80 -9.49
C GLU A 56 6.19 18.76 -9.73
N THR A 57 5.89 18.52 -11.00
CA THR A 57 5.04 17.41 -11.43
C THR A 57 5.89 16.18 -11.65
N VAL A 58 5.53 15.08 -11.00
CA VAL A 58 6.21 13.80 -11.15
C VAL A 58 5.22 12.68 -11.44
N ASP A 59 5.66 11.71 -12.21
CA ASP A 59 4.90 10.47 -12.43
C ASP A 59 5.41 9.41 -11.44
N LEU A 60 4.76 9.30 -10.28
CA LEU A 60 5.07 8.29 -9.28
C LEU A 60 4.40 6.96 -9.60
N LYS A 61 5.12 5.87 -9.39
CA LYS A 61 4.55 4.52 -9.40
C LYS A 61 3.71 4.32 -8.14
N VAL A 62 2.65 3.51 -8.23
CA VAL A 62 1.79 3.22 -7.06
C VAL A 62 2.59 2.66 -5.90
N ILE A 63 3.60 1.83 -6.18
CA ILE A 63 4.50 1.26 -5.17
C ILE A 63 5.27 2.31 -4.37
N GLU A 64 5.51 3.50 -4.95
CA GLU A 64 6.18 4.62 -4.29
C GLU A 64 5.20 5.46 -3.46
N ILE A 65 3.93 5.51 -3.89
CA ILE A 65 2.86 6.26 -3.20
C ILE A 65 2.32 5.47 -2.02
N ILE A 66 2.15 4.16 -2.20
CA ILE A 66 1.59 3.23 -1.22
C ILE A 66 2.58 2.08 -1.02
N PRO A 67 3.68 2.33 -0.30
CA PRO A 67 4.73 1.34 -0.10
C PRO A 67 4.39 0.26 0.92
N ASP A 68 3.41 0.51 1.80
CA ASP A 68 3.10 -0.35 2.93
C ASP A 68 1.63 -0.23 3.38
N PHE A 69 1.29 -1.00 4.42
CA PHE A 69 -0.06 -1.03 5.01
C PHE A 69 -0.48 0.31 5.64
N GLU A 70 0.43 1.00 6.32
CA GLU A 70 0.10 2.28 6.97
C GLU A 70 -0.21 3.38 5.95
N ALA A 71 0.54 3.43 4.86
CA ALA A 71 0.25 4.32 3.74
C ALA A 71 -1.11 3.99 3.09
N ALA A 72 -1.41 2.70 2.91
CA ALA A 72 -2.68 2.24 2.37
C ALA A 72 -3.85 2.61 3.29
N ARG A 73 -3.74 2.33 4.60
CA ARG A 73 -4.73 2.68 5.61
C ARG A 73 -5.01 4.18 5.63
N LYS A 74 -3.96 4.99 5.61
CA LYS A 74 -4.07 6.45 5.56
C LYS A 74 -4.76 6.93 4.29
N ARG A 75 -4.50 6.28 3.16
CA ARG A 75 -5.13 6.60 1.87
C ARG A 75 -6.62 6.28 1.85
N LEU A 76 -7.05 5.24 2.56
CA LEU A 76 -8.44 4.78 2.64
C LEU A 76 -9.22 5.42 3.79
N SER A 77 -8.57 6.07 4.76
CA SER A 77 -9.21 6.59 5.98
C SER A 77 -10.39 7.53 5.74
N ASN A 78 -10.42 8.23 4.60
CA ASN A 78 -11.52 9.11 4.20
C ASN A 78 -12.73 8.37 3.58
N THR A 79 -12.69 7.05 3.47
CA THR A 79 -13.72 6.24 2.80
C THR A 79 -14.42 5.24 3.70
N ASN A 80 -14.18 5.26 5.02
CA ASN A 80 -14.66 4.29 6.01
C ASN A 80 -14.28 2.81 5.72
N ASN A 81 -13.40 2.56 4.75
CA ASN A 81 -13.02 1.22 4.31
C ASN A 81 -11.76 0.68 5.00
N ALA A 82 -11.13 1.47 5.87
CA ALA A 82 -9.99 1.02 6.66
C ALA A 82 -10.47 0.13 7.81
N PHE A 83 -10.79 -1.12 7.49
CA PHE A 83 -11.11 -2.12 8.50
C PHE A 83 -9.83 -2.56 9.21
N THR A 84 -9.68 -2.18 10.47
CA THR A 84 -8.60 -2.68 11.33
C THR A 84 -9.15 -3.79 12.23
N ILE A 85 -8.59 -4.98 12.13
CA ILE A 85 -8.89 -6.09 13.06
C ILE A 85 -8.16 -5.80 14.40
N ASN A 86 -8.54 -4.72 15.08
CA ASN A 86 -7.94 -4.38 16.36
C ASN A 86 -8.72 -4.98 17.55
N ASN A 87 -9.91 -5.48 17.33
CA ASN A 87 -10.81 -5.97 18.37
C ASN A 87 -11.37 -7.33 18.02
N ILE A 88 -10.51 -8.31 17.76
CA ILE A 88 -10.95 -9.70 17.88
C ILE A 88 -11.09 -9.94 19.39
N CYS A 89 -12.33 -9.97 19.89
CA CYS A 89 -12.62 -10.47 21.22
C CYS A 89 -12.18 -11.92 21.29
N THR A 90 -11.02 -12.14 21.82
CA THR A 90 -10.41 -13.44 21.96
C THR A 90 -10.86 -14.00 23.29
N PHE A 91 -11.64 -15.07 23.28
CA PHE A 91 -11.72 -15.95 24.42
C PHE A 91 -10.32 -16.58 24.58
N ALA A 92 -9.57 -16.11 25.57
CA ALA A 92 -8.11 -16.18 25.66
C ALA A 92 -7.48 -17.58 25.63
N ASN A 93 -8.28 -18.67 25.68
CA ASN A 93 -7.78 -20.04 25.84
C ASN A 93 -7.80 -20.90 24.57
N GLU A 94 -8.37 -20.43 23.46
CA GLU A 94 -8.62 -21.27 22.27
C GLU A 94 -8.09 -20.67 20.96
N ILE A 95 -7.35 -19.55 21.00
CA ILE A 95 -6.91 -18.92 19.77
C ILE A 95 -5.64 -19.55 19.26
N ASN A 96 -5.74 -20.11 18.09
CA ASN A 96 -4.57 -20.42 17.30
C ASN A 96 -3.93 -19.11 16.82
N VAL A 97 -2.88 -18.67 17.51
CA VAL A 97 -2.15 -17.43 17.23
C VAL A 97 -1.65 -17.39 15.78
N LYS A 98 -1.31 -18.55 15.21
CA LYS A 98 -0.85 -18.67 13.80
C LYS A 98 -1.97 -18.32 12.84
N HIS A 99 -3.19 -18.84 13.08
CA HIS A 99 -4.36 -18.48 12.26
C HIS A 99 -4.71 -16.99 12.40
N LEU A 100 -4.58 -16.44 13.61
CA LEU A 100 -4.81 -15.01 13.82
C LEU A 100 -3.81 -14.16 13.03
N ASN A 101 -2.53 -14.49 13.07
CA ASN A 101 -1.48 -13.80 12.31
C ASN A 101 -1.75 -13.88 10.80
N ALA A 102 -2.15 -15.06 10.28
CA ALA A 102 -2.53 -15.22 8.88
C ALA A 102 -3.72 -14.34 8.49
N LEU A 103 -4.74 -14.22 9.35
CA LEU A 103 -5.90 -13.35 9.12
C LEU A 103 -5.51 -11.86 9.14
N ILE A 104 -4.61 -11.46 10.04
CA ILE A 104 -4.08 -10.11 10.10
C ILE A 104 -3.30 -9.79 8.82
N ALA A 105 -2.43 -10.69 8.36
CA ALA A 105 -1.67 -10.55 7.13
C ALA A 105 -2.59 -10.45 5.91
N LEU A 106 -3.62 -11.29 5.82
CA LEU A 106 -4.62 -11.26 4.76
C LEU A 106 -5.40 -9.93 4.74
N ASN A 107 -5.79 -9.42 5.91
CA ASN A 107 -6.44 -8.11 6.00
C ASN A 107 -5.53 -6.97 5.53
N ARG A 108 -4.23 -7.03 5.84
CA ARG A 108 -3.24 -6.06 5.34
C ARG A 108 -3.15 -6.12 3.82
N LEU A 109 -3.07 -7.32 3.23
CA LEU A 109 -3.05 -7.50 1.78
C LEU A 109 -4.30 -6.92 1.11
N PHE A 110 -5.50 -7.17 1.64
CA PHE A 110 -6.74 -6.60 1.11
C PHE A 110 -6.74 -5.07 1.15
N THR A 111 -6.33 -4.49 2.27
CA THR A 111 -6.28 -3.03 2.44
C THR A 111 -5.30 -2.38 1.46
N ILE A 112 -4.10 -2.98 1.29
CA ILE A 112 -3.10 -2.45 0.37
C ILE A 112 -3.59 -2.59 -1.09
N ALA A 113 -4.17 -3.74 -1.45
CA ALA A 113 -4.69 -3.98 -2.80
C ALA A 113 -5.82 -2.99 -3.15
N GLU A 114 -6.74 -2.74 -2.23
CA GLU A 114 -7.80 -1.74 -2.41
C GLU A 114 -7.23 -0.34 -2.62
N ALA A 115 -6.23 0.05 -1.82
CA ALA A 115 -5.58 1.34 -1.95
C ALA A 115 -4.85 1.49 -3.30
N TRP A 116 -4.16 0.44 -3.77
CA TRP A 116 -3.50 0.42 -5.07
C TRP A 116 -4.51 0.53 -6.22
N ASN A 117 -5.60 -0.24 -6.15
CA ASN A 117 -6.66 -0.19 -7.15
C ASN A 117 -7.34 1.18 -7.20
N LYS A 118 -7.56 1.81 -6.05
CA LYS A 118 -8.09 3.18 -5.98
C LYS A 118 -7.17 4.19 -6.67
N GLU A 119 -5.86 4.04 -6.51
CA GLU A 119 -4.88 4.89 -7.20
C GLU A 119 -4.89 4.68 -8.72
N ASP A 120 -5.09 3.43 -9.16
CA ASP A 120 -5.18 3.09 -10.58
C ASP A 120 -6.56 3.40 -11.19
N GLY A 121 -7.56 3.80 -10.38
CA GLY A 121 -8.95 3.98 -10.81
C GLY A 121 -9.60 2.67 -11.22
N PHE A 122 -9.13 1.54 -10.69
CA PHE A 122 -9.61 0.21 -11.03
C PHE A 122 -10.62 -0.30 -9.98
N VAL A 123 -11.79 -0.68 -10.45
CA VAL A 123 -12.81 -1.38 -9.66
C VAL A 123 -13.07 -2.72 -10.36
N PRO A 124 -12.76 -3.85 -9.71
CA PRO A 124 -13.03 -5.17 -10.29
C PRO A 124 -14.53 -5.38 -10.47
N ASP A 125 -14.97 -5.61 -11.70
CA ASP A 125 -16.33 -6.01 -12.02
C ASP A 125 -16.33 -7.48 -12.45
N PHE A 126 -16.85 -8.37 -11.60
CA PHE A 126 -16.91 -9.80 -11.88
C PHE A 126 -18.05 -10.19 -12.81
N SER A 127 -18.97 -9.27 -13.12
CA SER A 127 -19.99 -9.46 -14.13
C SER A 127 -19.48 -9.16 -15.55
N ASP A 128 -18.44 -8.33 -15.66
CA ASP A 128 -17.79 -8.02 -16.93
C ASP A 128 -16.67 -9.03 -17.24
N ILE A 129 -16.96 -9.95 -18.15
CA ILE A 129 -16.01 -10.97 -18.62
C ILE A 129 -14.92 -10.38 -19.52
N SER A 130 -15.10 -9.17 -20.06
CA SER A 130 -14.09 -8.48 -20.89
C SER A 130 -13.05 -7.75 -20.05
N GLN A 131 -13.37 -7.45 -18.79
CA GLN A 131 -12.45 -6.80 -17.87
C GLN A 131 -11.37 -7.78 -17.37
N ASN A 132 -10.12 -7.49 -17.72
CA ASN A 132 -8.99 -8.24 -17.18
C ASN A 132 -8.83 -8.02 -15.69
N LYS A 133 -8.65 -9.11 -14.94
CA LYS A 133 -8.45 -9.11 -13.48
C LYS A 133 -7.21 -9.94 -13.17
N TRP A 134 -6.06 -9.26 -13.10
CA TRP A 134 -4.77 -9.89 -12.90
C TRP A 134 -4.47 -10.09 -11.43
N PHE A 135 -3.92 -11.25 -11.05
CA PHE A 135 -3.55 -11.58 -9.68
C PHE A 135 -2.18 -12.26 -9.64
N PRO A 136 -1.40 -12.08 -8.56
CA PRO A 136 -0.08 -12.70 -8.42
C PRO A 136 -0.21 -14.22 -8.23
N LEU A 137 0.69 -14.98 -8.86
CA LEU A 137 0.85 -16.42 -8.70
C LEU A 137 2.15 -16.71 -7.97
N PHE A 138 2.07 -17.58 -6.97
CA PHE A 138 3.18 -17.96 -6.13
C PHE A 138 3.60 -19.42 -6.37
N LYS A 139 4.90 -19.66 -6.31
CA LYS A 139 5.49 -20.99 -6.37
C LYS A 139 6.30 -21.22 -5.09
N TYR A 140 6.16 -22.39 -4.51
CA TYR A 140 6.97 -22.77 -3.35
C TYR A 140 8.42 -23.02 -3.77
N ASN A 141 9.34 -22.28 -3.17
CA ASN A 141 10.76 -22.47 -3.29
C ASN A 141 11.23 -23.38 -2.15
N LYS A 142 11.72 -24.58 -2.51
CA LYS A 142 12.15 -25.58 -1.53
C LYS A 142 13.45 -25.18 -0.82
N ASP A 143 14.32 -24.45 -1.50
CA ASP A 143 15.63 -24.08 -0.99
C ASP A 143 15.49 -23.02 0.12
N ASP A 144 14.58 -22.08 -0.07
CA ASP A 144 14.28 -21.01 0.89
C ASP A 144 13.11 -21.34 1.82
N ALA A 145 12.45 -22.49 1.63
CA ALA A 145 11.27 -22.95 2.35
C ALA A 145 10.12 -21.89 2.40
N ARG A 146 9.94 -21.15 1.31
CA ARG A 146 8.96 -20.05 1.21
C ARG A 146 8.30 -19.99 -0.16
N PHE A 147 7.16 -19.30 -0.23
CA PHE A 147 6.54 -18.94 -1.50
C PHE A 147 7.17 -17.68 -2.07
N VAL A 148 7.47 -17.70 -3.37
CA VAL A 148 7.98 -16.57 -4.14
C VAL A 148 7.01 -16.23 -5.26
N CYS A 149 6.85 -14.95 -5.58
CA CYS A 149 6.01 -14.50 -6.67
C CYS A 149 6.65 -14.89 -8.01
N ALA A 150 6.11 -15.93 -8.64
CA ALA A 150 6.67 -16.50 -9.86
C ALA A 150 6.10 -15.85 -11.12
N ASP A 151 4.79 -15.60 -11.15
CA ASP A 151 4.06 -15.10 -12.33
C ASP A 151 2.76 -14.40 -11.92
N THR A 152 1.88 -14.16 -12.87
CA THR A 152 0.52 -13.64 -12.65
C THR A 152 -0.50 -14.44 -13.45
N GLY A 153 -1.69 -14.59 -12.89
CA GLY A 153 -2.86 -15.12 -13.57
C GLY A 153 -3.82 -14.01 -14.00
N ASN A 154 -4.65 -14.30 -14.98
CA ASN A 154 -5.75 -13.43 -15.39
C ASN A 154 -7.08 -14.16 -15.23
N MET A 155 -8.03 -13.50 -14.60
CA MET A 155 -9.37 -14.01 -14.37
C MET A 155 -10.35 -13.25 -15.25
N LEU A 156 -10.84 -13.92 -16.30
CA LEU A 156 -11.85 -13.38 -17.20
C LEU A 156 -13.28 -13.76 -16.78
N THR A 157 -13.41 -14.75 -15.90
CA THR A 157 -14.71 -15.29 -15.48
C THR A 157 -14.95 -15.03 -13.99
N SER A 158 -16.20 -15.16 -13.56
CA SER A 158 -16.61 -15.06 -12.16
C SER A 158 -16.19 -16.27 -11.29
N CYS A 159 -15.22 -17.05 -11.73
CA CYS A 159 -14.70 -18.17 -10.94
C CYS A 159 -14.04 -17.66 -9.67
N SER A 160 -14.59 -18.02 -8.52
CA SER A 160 -14.04 -17.74 -7.21
C SER A 160 -12.87 -18.69 -6.91
N GLY A 161 -11.67 -18.32 -7.34
CA GLY A 161 -10.46 -18.83 -6.74
C GLY A 161 -10.11 -17.99 -5.49
N PHE A 162 -9.09 -18.41 -4.74
CA PHE A 162 -8.58 -17.60 -3.65
C PHE A 162 -8.02 -16.30 -4.25
N GLY A 163 -8.73 -15.17 -4.09
CA GLY A 163 -8.19 -13.88 -4.42
C GLY A 163 -9.01 -12.86 -5.20
N PRO A 164 -10.35 -12.97 -5.37
CA PRO A 164 -11.07 -11.95 -6.12
C PRO A 164 -10.87 -10.52 -5.58
N ARG A 165 -10.52 -10.37 -4.30
CA ARG A 165 -10.21 -9.07 -3.70
C ARG A 165 -8.79 -8.60 -3.94
N ILE A 166 -7.87 -9.49 -4.37
CA ILE A 166 -6.47 -9.16 -4.66
C ILE A 166 -6.25 -9.33 -6.15
N CYS A 167 -6.93 -8.52 -6.94
CA CYS A 167 -6.73 -8.45 -8.38
C CYS A 167 -6.51 -7.00 -8.83
N PHE A 168 -5.87 -6.84 -9.97
CA PHE A 168 -5.34 -5.59 -10.46
C PHE A 168 -5.63 -5.39 -11.95
N ILE A 169 -5.55 -4.14 -12.39
CA ILE A 169 -5.82 -3.74 -13.77
C ILE A 169 -4.87 -4.37 -14.79
N SER A 170 -3.64 -4.74 -14.41
CA SER A 170 -2.62 -5.23 -15.34
C SER A 170 -1.71 -6.30 -14.74
N HIS A 171 -1.14 -7.14 -15.61
CA HIS A 171 -0.09 -8.08 -15.28
C HIS A 171 1.06 -7.45 -14.48
N LEU A 172 1.58 -6.31 -14.96
CA LEU A 172 2.69 -5.62 -14.30
C LEU A 172 2.32 -5.20 -12.87
N ARG A 173 1.09 -4.70 -12.67
CA ARG A 173 0.61 -4.28 -11.36
C ARG A 173 0.47 -5.44 -10.39
N ALA A 174 -0.10 -6.55 -10.84
CA ALA A 174 -0.20 -7.78 -10.06
C ALA A 174 1.19 -8.33 -9.67
N LYS A 175 2.13 -8.34 -10.61
CA LYS A 175 3.50 -8.79 -10.36
C LYS A 175 4.22 -7.92 -9.33
N GLN A 176 4.18 -6.60 -9.50
CA GLN A 176 4.77 -5.65 -8.55
C GLN A 176 4.19 -5.82 -7.14
N PHE A 177 2.89 -6.06 -7.05
CA PHE A 177 2.24 -6.30 -5.76
C PHE A 177 2.70 -7.61 -5.13
N GLY A 178 2.71 -8.70 -5.89
CA GLY A 178 3.16 -10.01 -5.43
C GLY A 178 4.60 -9.98 -4.92
N GLU A 179 5.52 -9.40 -5.70
CA GLU A 179 6.94 -9.27 -5.34
C GLU A 179 7.16 -8.38 -4.11
N LYS A 180 6.42 -7.28 -4.01
CA LYS A 180 6.58 -6.31 -2.91
C LYS A 180 6.11 -6.86 -1.57
N PHE A 181 5.05 -7.66 -1.56
CA PHE A 181 4.39 -8.12 -0.35
C PHE A 181 4.48 -9.63 -0.15
N GLU A 182 5.53 -10.26 -0.69
CA GLU A 182 5.80 -11.70 -0.54
C GLU A 182 5.77 -12.16 0.92
N GLU A 183 6.30 -11.36 1.85
CA GLU A 183 6.33 -11.69 3.28
C GLU A 183 4.91 -11.83 3.84
N LEU A 184 4.01 -10.89 3.53
CA LEU A 184 2.61 -10.99 3.97
C LEU A 184 1.91 -12.21 3.36
N TYR A 185 2.21 -12.55 2.10
CA TYR A 185 1.68 -13.78 1.50
C TYR A 185 2.22 -15.03 2.19
N ASN A 186 3.49 -15.04 2.57
CA ASN A 186 4.07 -16.16 3.30
C ASN A 186 3.46 -16.30 4.71
N GLU A 187 3.15 -15.21 5.40
CA GLU A 187 2.39 -15.26 6.67
C GLU A 187 1.00 -15.89 6.49
N VAL A 188 0.35 -15.73 5.31
CA VAL A 188 -0.94 -16.36 5.00
C VAL A 188 -0.79 -17.82 4.61
N PHE A 189 0.21 -18.17 3.80
CA PHE A 189 0.35 -19.50 3.19
C PHE A 189 1.06 -20.50 4.09
N LEU A 190 2.04 -20.03 4.88
CA LEU A 190 2.86 -20.88 5.72
C LEU A 190 2.36 -20.88 7.16
N ILE A 191 1.83 -22.02 7.58
CA ILE A 191 1.65 -22.29 9.00
C ILE A 191 2.99 -22.79 9.50
N SER A 192 3.80 -21.90 10.11
CA SER A 192 5.08 -22.32 10.70
C SER A 192 4.85 -23.41 11.74
N ASN A 193 5.40 -24.59 11.49
CA ASN A 193 5.45 -25.65 12.48
C ASN A 193 6.62 -25.37 13.43
N ASP A 194 6.36 -24.76 14.59
CA ASP A 194 7.36 -24.52 15.64
C ASP A 194 7.83 -25.80 16.34
N ASN A 195 7.59 -26.98 15.76
CA ASN A 195 7.99 -28.27 16.30
C ASN A 195 9.39 -28.72 15.86
N LYS A 196 10.29 -27.79 15.47
CA LYS A 196 11.70 -28.14 15.18
C LYS A 196 12.70 -27.70 16.26
N GLU A 197 12.22 -27.28 17.42
CA GLU A 197 13.09 -27.10 18.58
C GLU A 197 12.69 -28.16 19.63
N ASN A 198 13.22 -29.35 19.54
CA ASN A 198 13.49 -30.31 20.59
C ASN A 198 13.66 -31.72 19.97
N ASN A 199 14.79 -31.94 19.31
CA ASN A 199 15.43 -33.26 19.20
C ASN A 199 16.95 -33.06 19.11
#